data_a1efc6d08c13aaea480f908ffb7892dc
#
_entry.id   a1efc6d08c13aaea480f908ffb7892dc
#
_cell.length_a   1.000
_cell.length_b   1.000
_cell.length_c   1.000
_cell.angle_alpha   90.00
_cell.angle_beta   90.00
_cell.angle_gamma   90.00
#
_symmetry.space_group_name_H-M   'P 1'
#
loop_
_entity.id
_entity.type
_entity.pdbx_description
1 polymer ?
#
loop_
_entity_poly.entity_id
_entity_poly.type
_entity_poly.pdbx_seq_one_letter_code
_entity_poly.pdbx_strand_id
1 'polypeptide(L)'
;MDPLTFLCLASYEKGHDFLREAKRQGARVFLITSLSLQDKAQWPRDSIDDIFYMPDRDKTWNRNDTLLAISHLARTEAIDRVVALDDFDLEMAAALREHLRIPGMGETTTRYFRDKLAMRMQAVGAGLRVPEFVHLLNDATVREFTERVPPPWVLKPRGMAGAIGIQMVHSVDELRAADRLLGDKRSFFLVERFVSGDVCHVDSIVYENRILFAVASQYGYPPLDVSHRGGIFTTRLLERGSAHAEALLAQNERVLPAMGLLRGVSHTEFIKGDDGALYFLETSARVGGAHIAELVEAATGINLWGEWAKVEIAGGKLPYAPPPPANDYAALLVSLAKQEHPDTSAYNDPEIVWRMQLPHHVGLIVKSARRERVAELLDQYVERVKRDFATVAPPRDKPTN
;
A
#
# COMPACT_ATOMS: atom_id res chain seq x y z
N MET A 1 -7.29 24.28 23.93
CA MET A 1 -6.78 22.88 23.98
C MET A 1 -5.36 22.95 23.52
N ASP A 2 -4.46 22.28 24.20
CA ASP A 2 -3.09 22.16 23.73
C ASP A 2 -3.07 21.43 22.37
N PRO A 3 -2.11 21.74 21.49
CA PRO A 3 -2.01 21.10 20.20
C PRO A 3 -1.73 19.60 20.39
N LEU A 4 -2.38 18.75 19.55
CA LEU A 4 -2.10 17.32 19.55
C LEU A 4 -0.65 17.07 19.09
N THR A 5 0.03 16.13 19.72
CA THR A 5 1.37 15.70 19.33
C THR A 5 1.32 14.37 18.61
N PHE A 6 1.78 14.39 17.35
CA PHE A 6 1.93 13.21 16.50
C PHE A 6 3.35 12.69 16.55
N LEU A 7 3.49 11.38 16.70
CA LEU A 7 4.70 10.64 16.45
C LEU A 7 4.51 9.87 15.14
N CYS A 8 5.10 10.36 14.06
CA CYS A 8 5.05 9.73 12.75
C CYS A 8 6.25 8.81 12.54
N LEU A 9 6.03 7.59 12.08
CA LEU A 9 7.06 6.62 11.75
C LEU A 9 7.17 6.48 10.24
N ALA A 10 8.38 6.65 9.69
CA ALA A 10 8.66 6.49 8.28
C ALA A 10 10.07 5.94 8.08
N SER A 11 10.23 4.61 8.03
CA SER A 11 11.50 3.96 7.73
C SER A 11 11.97 4.21 6.28
N TYR A 12 11.03 4.51 5.39
CA TYR A 12 11.23 5.01 4.03
C TYR A 12 10.73 6.45 3.92
N GLU A 13 11.23 7.21 2.92
CA GLU A 13 10.78 8.58 2.68
C GLU A 13 9.38 8.61 2.06
N LYS A 14 8.37 8.80 2.92
CA LYS A 14 6.95 8.83 2.54
C LYS A 14 6.12 9.73 3.45
N GLY A 15 4.91 10.08 3.02
CA GLY A 15 3.92 10.75 3.85
C GLY A 15 4.14 12.25 4.01
N HIS A 16 4.85 12.90 3.10
CA HIS A 16 5.11 14.34 3.16
C HIS A 16 3.83 15.17 3.31
N ASP A 17 2.78 14.82 2.58
CA ASP A 17 1.51 15.55 2.64
C ASP A 17 0.74 15.29 3.93
N PHE A 18 0.89 14.09 4.53
CA PHE A 18 0.39 13.84 5.88
C PHE A 18 1.05 14.78 6.90
N LEU A 19 2.39 14.88 6.86
CA LEU A 19 3.16 15.75 7.77
C LEU A 19 2.78 17.23 7.60
N ARG A 20 2.68 17.69 6.34
CA ARG A 20 2.25 19.06 6.01
C ARG A 20 0.86 19.36 6.53
N GLU A 21 -0.09 18.45 6.28
CA GLU A 21 -1.46 18.65 6.71
C GLU A 21 -1.61 18.60 8.23
N ALA A 22 -0.96 17.65 8.91
CA ALA A 22 -0.97 17.59 10.37
C ALA A 22 -0.46 18.91 10.97
N LYS A 23 0.65 19.45 10.44
CA LYS A 23 1.20 20.75 10.86
C LYS A 23 0.25 21.90 10.56
N ARG A 24 -0.35 21.93 9.37
CA ARG A 24 -1.32 22.95 8.94
C ARG A 24 -2.56 23.00 9.85
N GLN A 25 -2.96 21.85 10.39
CA GLN A 25 -4.06 21.72 11.36
C GLN A 25 -3.64 22.09 12.79
N GLY A 26 -2.41 22.56 12.99
CA GLY A 26 -1.89 23.03 14.28
C GLY A 26 -1.35 21.92 15.19
N ALA A 27 -1.14 20.72 14.69
CA ALA A 27 -0.49 19.67 15.48
C ALA A 27 1.02 19.90 15.63
N ARG A 28 1.59 19.39 16.72
CA ARG A 28 3.03 19.16 16.84
C ARG A 28 3.36 17.84 16.13
N VAL A 29 4.38 17.85 15.31
CA VAL A 29 4.75 16.71 14.47
C VAL A 29 6.18 16.27 14.77
N PHE A 30 6.33 15.11 15.37
CA PHE A 30 7.61 14.42 15.51
C PHE A 30 7.72 13.32 14.46
N LEU A 31 8.87 13.25 13.82
CA LEU A 31 9.17 12.21 12.83
C LEU A 31 10.28 11.30 13.35
N ILE A 32 10.00 10.00 13.36
CA ILE A 32 11.05 8.96 13.48
C ILE A 32 11.33 8.42 12.10
N THR A 33 12.60 8.39 11.71
CA THR A 33 13.02 7.87 10.42
C THR A 33 14.36 7.12 10.51
N SER A 34 14.72 6.41 9.45
CA SER A 34 15.97 5.66 9.37
C SER A 34 17.19 6.58 9.32
N LEU A 35 18.22 6.27 10.08
CA LEU A 35 19.50 7.00 10.05
C LEU A 35 20.09 7.03 8.64
N SER A 36 19.93 5.97 7.87
CA SER A 36 20.38 5.89 6.48
C SER A 36 19.70 6.90 5.53
N LEU A 37 18.66 7.61 5.98
CA LEU A 37 17.96 8.68 5.24
C LEU A 37 18.39 10.09 5.65
N GLN A 38 19.24 10.24 6.67
CA GLN A 38 19.56 11.55 7.28
C GLN A 38 20.01 12.59 6.24
N ASP A 39 20.90 12.19 5.34
CA ASP A 39 21.49 13.08 4.32
C ASP A 39 20.88 12.88 2.91
N LYS A 40 19.86 12.03 2.77
CA LYS A 40 19.27 11.65 1.48
C LYS A 40 17.84 12.13 1.32
N ALA A 41 17.04 12.02 2.38
CA ALA A 41 15.62 12.34 2.31
C ALA A 41 15.34 13.84 2.40
N GLN A 42 14.37 14.27 1.59
CA GLN A 42 13.96 15.67 1.50
C GLN A 42 12.66 15.89 2.31
N TRP A 43 12.73 15.66 3.61
CA TRP A 43 11.61 15.87 4.51
C TRP A 43 11.11 17.32 4.50
N PRO A 44 9.79 17.57 4.61
CA PRO A 44 9.22 18.91 4.73
C PRO A 44 9.54 19.51 6.12
N ARG A 45 10.75 20.03 6.26
CA ARG A 45 11.32 20.49 7.55
C ARG A 45 10.50 21.56 8.24
N ASP A 46 9.79 22.39 7.50
CA ASP A 46 8.86 23.42 7.98
C ASP A 46 7.59 22.84 8.61
N SER A 47 7.31 21.58 8.33
CA SER A 47 6.13 20.85 8.80
C SER A 47 6.43 19.83 9.89
N ILE A 48 7.66 19.80 10.41
CA ILE A 48 8.14 18.85 11.41
C ILE A 48 8.80 19.61 12.55
N ASP A 49 8.37 19.37 13.79
CA ASP A 49 8.92 20.05 14.98
C ASP A 49 10.25 19.43 15.39
N ASP A 50 10.41 18.11 15.28
CA ASP A 50 11.68 17.42 15.49
C ASP A 50 11.76 16.12 14.70
N ILE A 51 13.00 15.70 14.34
CA ILE A 51 13.28 14.47 13.61
C ILE A 51 14.27 13.61 14.39
N PHE A 52 13.88 12.38 14.68
CA PHE A 52 14.67 11.39 15.37
C PHE A 52 15.13 10.31 14.39
N TYR A 53 16.44 10.13 14.30
CA TYR A 53 17.05 9.14 13.39
C TYR A 53 17.35 7.86 14.16
N MET A 54 16.67 6.78 13.78
CA MET A 54 16.90 5.45 14.36
C MET A 54 17.98 4.71 13.58
N PRO A 55 18.98 4.12 14.27
CA PRO A 55 19.90 3.21 13.63
C PRO A 55 19.13 2.09 12.91
N ASP A 56 19.43 1.89 11.64
CA ASP A 56 18.76 0.91 10.82
C ASP A 56 19.72 -0.02 10.09
N ARG A 57 19.26 -1.23 9.87
CA ARG A 57 19.83 -2.16 8.91
C ARG A 57 18.79 -2.42 7.84
N ASP A 58 19.06 -1.94 6.63
CA ASP A 58 18.15 -2.09 5.50
C ASP A 58 16.72 -1.57 5.82
N LYS A 59 16.62 -0.38 6.40
CA LYS A 59 15.37 0.25 6.86
C LYS A 59 14.65 -0.49 8.00
N THR A 60 15.27 -1.49 8.59
CA THR A 60 14.71 -2.22 9.73
C THR A 60 15.32 -1.70 11.04
N TRP A 61 14.47 -1.29 11.97
CA TRP A 61 14.88 -0.80 13.29
C TRP A 61 14.85 -1.93 14.32
N ASN A 62 15.73 -1.84 15.34
CA ASN A 62 15.64 -2.72 16.48
C ASN A 62 14.42 -2.34 17.33
N ARG A 63 13.50 -3.30 17.55
CA ARG A 63 12.24 -3.05 18.26
C ARG A 63 12.47 -2.53 19.68
N ASN A 64 13.36 -3.16 20.44
CA ASN A 64 13.58 -2.77 21.84
C ASN A 64 14.25 -1.40 21.94
N ASP A 65 15.22 -1.11 21.10
CA ASP A 65 15.88 0.19 21.06
C ASP A 65 14.90 1.30 20.72
N THR A 66 13.99 1.06 19.76
CA THR A 66 12.95 2.00 19.41
C THR A 66 11.96 2.24 20.55
N LEU A 67 11.50 1.17 21.23
CA LEU A 67 10.63 1.30 22.40
C LEU A 67 11.32 2.11 23.52
N LEU A 68 12.60 1.85 23.81
CA LEU A 68 13.37 2.57 24.83
C LEU A 68 13.57 4.05 24.46
N ALA A 69 13.93 4.34 23.22
CA ALA A 69 14.14 5.71 22.73
C ALA A 69 12.85 6.54 22.86
N ILE A 70 11.71 5.98 22.44
CA ILE A 70 10.44 6.70 22.50
C ILE A 70 9.89 6.79 23.92
N SER A 71 10.12 5.78 24.75
CA SER A 71 9.82 5.87 26.19
C SER A 71 10.64 6.96 26.87
N HIS A 72 11.87 7.20 26.43
CA HIS A 72 12.68 8.32 26.92
C HIS A 72 12.09 9.66 26.49
N LEU A 73 11.72 9.80 25.22
CA LEU A 73 11.05 11.01 24.70
C LEU A 73 9.74 11.30 25.46
N ALA A 74 8.95 10.27 25.75
CA ALA A 74 7.68 10.36 26.44
C ALA A 74 7.80 10.80 27.92
N ARG A 75 9.02 10.97 28.47
CA ARG A 75 9.23 11.54 29.80
C ARG A 75 8.99 13.04 29.84
N THR A 76 9.18 13.72 28.72
CA THR A 76 9.06 15.18 28.60
C THR A 76 8.01 15.61 27.60
N GLU A 77 7.67 14.74 26.65
CA GLU A 77 6.73 15.02 25.57
C GLU A 77 5.47 14.15 25.68
N ALA A 78 4.31 14.77 25.72
CA ALA A 78 3.04 14.06 25.62
C ALA A 78 2.81 13.66 24.16
N ILE A 79 2.65 12.36 23.90
CA ILE A 79 2.37 11.82 22.54
C ILE A 79 0.92 11.38 22.49
N ASP A 80 0.12 12.03 21.64
CA ASP A 80 -1.31 11.74 21.51
C ASP A 80 -1.63 10.73 20.42
N ARG A 81 -0.82 10.69 19.35
CA ARG A 81 -0.99 9.82 18.18
C ARG A 81 0.34 9.21 17.75
N VAL A 82 0.28 7.94 17.35
CA VAL A 82 1.39 7.25 16.68
C VAL A 82 0.90 6.79 15.33
N VAL A 83 1.54 7.23 14.24
CA VAL A 83 1.11 6.95 12.86
C VAL A 83 2.26 6.36 12.07
N ALA A 84 2.04 5.19 11.47
CA ALA A 84 2.99 4.58 10.54
C ALA A 84 2.68 5.05 9.12
N LEU A 85 3.60 5.76 8.48
CA LEU A 85 3.42 6.29 7.12
C LEU A 85 3.76 5.26 6.04
N ASP A 86 4.27 4.08 6.43
CA ASP A 86 4.56 2.95 5.53
C ASP A 86 4.08 1.63 6.13
N ASP A 87 3.87 0.62 5.27
CA ASP A 87 3.52 -0.74 5.70
C ASP A 87 4.53 -1.35 6.67
N PHE A 88 5.82 -1.11 6.44
CA PHE A 88 6.90 -1.69 7.23
C PHE A 88 6.95 -1.14 8.65
N ASP A 89 6.35 0.02 8.90
CA ASP A 89 6.32 0.68 10.20
C ASP A 89 5.08 0.36 11.04
N LEU A 90 4.06 -0.29 10.45
CA LEU A 90 2.79 -0.56 11.12
C LEU A 90 2.95 -1.38 12.40
N GLU A 91 3.80 -2.43 12.39
CA GLU A 91 4.01 -3.28 13.56
C GLU A 91 4.75 -2.53 14.68
N MET A 92 5.71 -1.67 14.32
CA MET A 92 6.41 -0.82 15.29
C MET A 92 5.46 0.22 15.89
N ALA A 93 4.65 0.86 15.08
CA ALA A 93 3.64 1.83 15.55
C ALA A 93 2.63 1.16 16.49
N ALA A 94 2.19 -0.06 16.19
CA ALA A 94 1.31 -0.84 17.07
C ALA A 94 1.96 -1.15 18.43
N ALA A 95 3.23 -1.60 18.40
CA ALA A 95 3.99 -1.86 19.61
C ALA A 95 4.14 -0.61 20.49
N LEU A 96 4.44 0.55 19.89
CA LEU A 96 4.53 1.84 20.59
C LEU A 96 3.19 2.24 21.19
N ARG A 97 2.08 2.12 20.43
CA ARG A 97 0.74 2.42 20.94
C ARG A 97 0.40 1.58 22.17
N GLU A 98 0.63 0.27 22.10
CA GLU A 98 0.35 -0.61 23.24
C GLU A 98 1.28 -0.34 24.42
N HIS A 99 2.57 -0.12 24.18
CA HIS A 99 3.55 0.15 25.22
C HIS A 99 3.26 1.47 25.97
N LEU A 100 2.94 2.54 25.23
CA LEU A 100 2.69 3.88 25.78
C LEU A 100 1.20 4.13 26.11
N ARG A 101 0.31 3.15 25.87
CA ARG A 101 -1.13 3.26 26.09
C ARG A 101 -1.79 4.36 25.25
N ILE A 102 -1.26 4.58 24.04
CA ILE A 102 -1.82 5.53 23.08
C ILE A 102 -2.94 4.86 22.27
N PRO A 103 -4.10 5.50 22.10
CA PRO A 103 -5.21 4.93 21.34
C PRO A 103 -4.84 4.66 19.88
N GLY A 104 -5.31 3.54 19.33
CA GLY A 104 -5.13 3.17 17.94
C GLY A 104 -5.09 1.65 17.75
N MET A 105 -4.76 1.23 16.55
CA MET A 105 -4.67 -0.18 16.17
C MET A 105 -3.47 -0.84 16.88
N GLY A 106 -3.75 -1.86 17.69
CA GLY A 106 -2.75 -2.66 18.41
C GLY A 106 -2.13 -3.76 17.55
N GLU A 107 -1.20 -4.53 18.13
CA GLU A 107 -0.40 -5.52 17.42
C GLU A 107 -1.26 -6.64 16.77
N THR A 108 -2.29 -7.11 17.44
CA THR A 108 -3.16 -8.17 16.88
C THR A 108 -3.90 -7.70 15.64
N THR A 109 -4.53 -6.52 15.69
CA THR A 109 -5.27 -5.97 14.56
C THR A 109 -4.33 -5.59 13.41
N THR A 110 -3.16 -5.05 13.73
CA THR A 110 -2.15 -4.67 12.73
C THR A 110 -1.71 -5.85 11.88
N ARG A 111 -1.67 -7.06 12.42
CA ARG A 111 -1.34 -8.28 11.66
C ARG A 111 -2.30 -8.55 10.51
N TYR A 112 -3.58 -8.16 10.63
CA TYR A 112 -4.56 -8.30 9.54
C TYR A 112 -4.30 -7.36 8.36
N PHE A 113 -3.37 -6.40 8.51
CA PHE A 113 -2.93 -5.48 7.46
C PHE A 113 -1.47 -5.73 7.01
N ARG A 114 -0.76 -6.67 7.65
CA ARG A 114 0.66 -6.93 7.38
C ARG A 114 0.95 -8.38 7.07
N ASP A 115 0.39 -9.31 7.82
CA ASP A 115 0.66 -10.74 7.69
C ASP A 115 -0.39 -11.38 6.79
N LYS A 116 0.01 -11.74 5.56
CA LYS A 116 -0.89 -12.32 4.57
C LYS A 116 -1.60 -13.60 5.06
N LEU A 117 -0.95 -14.40 5.91
CA LEU A 117 -1.61 -15.59 6.48
C LEU A 117 -2.70 -15.19 7.48
N ALA A 118 -2.40 -14.28 8.41
CA ALA A 118 -3.40 -13.77 9.35
C ALA A 118 -4.56 -13.09 8.62
N MET A 119 -4.25 -12.32 7.60
CA MET A 119 -5.24 -11.67 6.71
C MET A 119 -6.15 -12.68 6.01
N ARG A 120 -5.60 -13.77 5.47
CA ARG A 120 -6.37 -14.86 4.85
C ARG A 120 -7.28 -15.56 5.83
N MET A 121 -6.75 -15.91 7.00
CA MET A 121 -7.54 -16.59 8.04
C MET A 121 -8.68 -15.71 8.54
N GLN A 122 -8.43 -14.42 8.76
CA GLN A 122 -9.47 -13.47 9.16
C GLN A 122 -10.54 -13.29 8.08
N ALA A 123 -10.11 -13.17 6.81
CA ALA A 123 -11.05 -13.06 5.68
C ALA A 123 -11.96 -14.28 5.55
N VAL A 124 -11.40 -15.49 5.65
CA VAL A 124 -12.20 -16.74 5.61
C VAL A 124 -13.18 -16.78 6.78
N GLY A 125 -12.73 -16.44 8.00
CA GLY A 125 -13.59 -16.36 9.19
C GLY A 125 -14.76 -15.38 9.04
N ALA A 126 -14.59 -14.33 8.23
CA ALA A 126 -15.61 -13.34 7.89
C ALA A 126 -16.45 -13.72 6.66
N GLY A 127 -16.26 -14.91 6.08
CA GLY A 127 -16.99 -15.38 4.90
C GLY A 127 -16.63 -14.64 3.60
N LEU A 128 -15.44 -14.09 3.54
CA LEU A 128 -14.89 -13.47 2.32
C LEU A 128 -14.23 -14.53 1.44
N ARG A 129 -14.37 -14.39 0.13
CA ARG A 129 -13.70 -15.28 -0.81
C ARG A 129 -12.23 -14.85 -0.97
N VAL A 130 -11.32 -15.79 -0.78
CA VAL A 130 -9.86 -15.63 -0.98
C VAL A 130 -9.34 -16.77 -1.86
N PRO A 131 -8.16 -16.65 -2.50
CA PRO A 131 -7.49 -17.80 -3.06
C PRO A 131 -7.31 -18.89 -2.00
N GLU A 132 -7.51 -20.15 -2.34
CA GLU A 132 -7.22 -21.26 -1.44
C GLU A 132 -5.75 -21.22 -1.03
N PHE A 133 -5.45 -21.43 0.24
CA PHE A 133 -4.10 -21.24 0.78
C PHE A 133 -3.74 -22.27 1.83
N VAL A 134 -2.43 -22.41 2.06
CA VAL A 134 -1.86 -23.19 3.14
C VAL A 134 -0.63 -22.49 3.71
N HIS A 135 -0.46 -22.53 5.02
CA HIS A 135 0.78 -22.13 5.68
C HIS A 135 1.89 -23.12 5.36
N LEU A 136 3.04 -22.67 4.89
CA LEU A 136 4.17 -23.53 4.58
C LEU A 136 4.91 -23.93 5.85
N LEU A 137 4.27 -24.71 6.71
CA LEU A 137 4.80 -25.14 8.02
C LEU A 137 4.70 -26.66 8.21
N ASN A 138 3.49 -27.20 8.24
CA ASN A 138 3.23 -28.62 8.47
C ASN A 138 3.20 -29.41 7.16
N ASP A 139 4.11 -30.39 7.01
CA ASP A 139 4.27 -31.14 5.76
C ASP A 139 3.04 -31.95 5.36
N ALA A 140 2.29 -32.49 6.34
CA ALA A 140 1.06 -33.21 6.05
C ALA A 140 -0.02 -32.28 5.48
N THR A 141 -0.21 -31.13 6.12
CA THR A 141 -1.18 -30.11 5.66
C THR A 141 -0.81 -29.55 4.27
N VAL A 142 0.49 -29.32 4.01
CA VAL A 142 0.95 -28.88 2.69
C VAL A 142 0.69 -29.95 1.63
N ARG A 143 0.90 -31.24 1.96
CA ARG A 143 0.61 -32.36 1.06
C ARG A 143 -0.89 -32.42 0.75
N GLU A 144 -1.75 -32.43 1.75
CA GLU A 144 -3.21 -32.42 1.60
C GLU A 144 -3.67 -31.25 0.71
N PHE A 145 -3.07 -30.07 0.88
CA PHE A 145 -3.35 -28.91 0.03
C PHE A 145 -2.97 -29.20 -1.44
N THR A 146 -1.76 -29.69 -1.69
CA THR A 146 -1.28 -29.93 -3.07
C THR A 146 -2.00 -31.08 -3.77
N GLU A 147 -2.54 -32.06 -3.04
CA GLU A 147 -3.39 -33.12 -3.57
C GLU A 147 -4.79 -32.61 -3.96
N ARG A 148 -5.32 -31.64 -3.24
CA ARG A 148 -6.66 -31.07 -3.45
C ARG A 148 -6.68 -29.91 -4.42
N VAL A 149 -5.67 -29.04 -4.39
CA VAL A 149 -5.59 -27.81 -5.18
C VAL A 149 -4.54 -27.97 -6.26
N PRO A 150 -4.92 -28.04 -7.56
CA PRO A 150 -3.96 -28.20 -8.65
C PRO A 150 -3.08 -26.95 -8.84
N PRO A 151 -1.84 -27.11 -9.34
CA PRO A 151 -0.99 -25.98 -9.74
C PRO A 151 -1.60 -25.20 -10.92
N PRO A 152 -1.11 -23.98 -11.23
CA PRO A 152 0.00 -23.32 -10.57
C PRO A 152 -0.37 -22.73 -9.21
N TRP A 153 0.65 -22.64 -8.35
CA TRP A 153 0.55 -22.01 -7.04
C TRP A 153 1.43 -20.77 -6.96
N VAL A 154 1.11 -19.92 -5.98
CA VAL A 154 1.89 -18.75 -5.61
C VAL A 154 2.51 -19.00 -4.25
N LEU A 155 3.83 -19.15 -4.18
CA LEU A 155 4.60 -19.15 -2.95
C LEU A 155 4.99 -17.71 -2.62
N LYS A 156 4.60 -17.21 -1.45
CA LYS A 156 4.85 -15.81 -1.09
C LYS A 156 5.19 -15.61 0.39
N PRO A 157 6.06 -14.63 0.70
CA PRO A 157 6.33 -14.25 2.09
C PRO A 157 5.10 -13.59 2.71
N ARG A 158 4.90 -13.82 4.02
CA ARG A 158 3.74 -13.33 4.76
C ARG A 158 3.78 -11.81 4.95
N GLY A 159 4.95 -11.24 5.23
CA GLY A 159 5.12 -9.84 5.67
C GLY A 159 5.73 -8.88 4.63
N MET A 160 5.95 -9.30 3.37
CA MET A 160 6.51 -8.43 2.33
C MET A 160 5.41 -7.72 1.53
N ALA A 161 5.77 -6.61 0.87
CA ALA A 161 4.91 -5.79 0.02
C ALA A 161 5.51 -5.67 -1.40
N GLY A 162 4.72 -5.19 -2.37
CA GLY A 162 5.22 -4.89 -3.73
C GLY A 162 5.65 -6.12 -4.53
N ALA A 163 5.01 -7.25 -4.34
CA ALA A 163 5.31 -8.53 -5.00
C ALA A 163 6.72 -9.10 -4.75
N ILE A 164 7.45 -8.58 -3.75
CA ILE A 164 8.81 -9.02 -3.42
C ILE A 164 8.79 -10.43 -2.85
N GLY A 165 9.70 -11.30 -3.36
CA GLY A 165 9.86 -12.68 -2.89
C GLY A 165 8.72 -13.62 -3.27
N ILE A 166 7.80 -13.20 -4.13
CA ILE A 166 6.73 -14.06 -4.67
C ILE A 166 7.30 -14.94 -5.78
N GLN A 167 6.93 -16.22 -5.78
CA GLN A 167 7.33 -17.20 -6.81
C GLN A 167 6.11 -17.95 -7.33
N MET A 168 6.03 -18.10 -8.66
CA MET A 168 5.12 -19.04 -9.29
C MET A 168 5.70 -20.45 -9.21
N VAL A 169 4.87 -21.41 -8.84
CA VAL A 169 5.25 -22.82 -8.65
C VAL A 169 4.30 -23.70 -9.45
N HIS A 170 4.84 -24.49 -10.38
CA HIS A 170 4.05 -25.24 -11.37
C HIS A 170 3.96 -26.74 -11.08
N SER A 171 4.68 -27.22 -10.06
CA SER A 171 4.66 -28.63 -9.66
C SER A 171 4.99 -28.82 -8.19
N VAL A 172 4.65 -29.99 -7.66
CA VAL A 172 5.02 -30.41 -6.30
C VAL A 172 6.53 -30.44 -6.12
N ASP A 173 7.28 -30.84 -7.16
CA ASP A 173 8.75 -30.92 -7.08
C ASP A 173 9.38 -29.52 -7.04
N GLU A 174 8.83 -28.55 -7.78
CA GLU A 174 9.25 -27.15 -7.65
C GLU A 174 8.95 -26.58 -6.24
N LEU A 175 7.76 -26.88 -5.70
CA LEU A 175 7.42 -26.47 -4.34
C LEU A 175 8.38 -27.06 -3.31
N ARG A 176 8.69 -28.35 -3.41
CA ARG A 176 9.66 -29.01 -2.54
C ARG A 176 11.07 -28.45 -2.67
N ALA A 177 11.47 -28.06 -3.88
CA ALA A 177 12.77 -27.43 -4.11
C ALA A 177 12.84 -26.05 -3.46
N ALA A 178 11.81 -25.22 -3.65
CA ALA A 178 11.69 -23.90 -2.99
C ALA A 178 11.66 -24.02 -1.46
N ASP A 179 10.91 -24.97 -0.92
CA ASP A 179 10.80 -25.25 0.51
C ASP A 179 12.16 -25.63 1.12
N ARG A 180 12.93 -26.51 0.46
CA ARG A 180 14.31 -26.85 0.89
C ARG A 180 15.24 -25.63 0.92
N LEU A 181 15.12 -24.71 -0.04
CA LEU A 181 15.92 -23.48 -0.08
C LEU A 181 15.55 -22.51 1.04
N LEU A 182 14.28 -22.46 1.43
CA LEU A 182 13.82 -21.63 2.54
C LEU A 182 14.29 -22.15 3.90
N GLY A 183 14.44 -23.48 4.07
CA GLY A 183 14.80 -24.09 5.33
C GLY A 183 13.86 -23.64 6.46
N ASP A 184 14.38 -23.24 7.62
CA ASP A 184 13.58 -22.78 8.76
C ASP A 184 12.79 -21.49 8.48
N LYS A 185 13.16 -20.73 7.46
CA LYS A 185 12.41 -19.53 7.05
C LYS A 185 11.07 -19.87 6.41
N ARG A 186 10.81 -21.13 6.06
CA ARG A 186 9.54 -21.58 5.48
C ARG A 186 8.32 -21.14 6.30
N SER A 187 8.43 -21.06 7.62
CA SER A 187 7.37 -20.60 8.51
C SER A 187 6.91 -19.16 8.27
N PHE A 188 7.69 -18.36 7.55
CA PHE A 188 7.34 -17.00 7.13
C PHE A 188 6.71 -16.95 5.74
N PHE A 189 6.33 -18.10 5.17
CA PHE A 189 5.74 -18.20 3.84
C PHE A 189 4.38 -18.90 3.87
N LEU A 190 3.59 -18.65 2.84
CA LEU A 190 2.35 -19.38 2.53
C LEU A 190 2.32 -19.72 1.04
N VAL A 191 1.54 -20.74 0.72
CA VAL A 191 1.25 -21.16 -0.66
C VAL A 191 -0.21 -20.90 -0.94
N GLU A 192 -0.53 -20.32 -2.08
CA GLU A 192 -1.91 -20.06 -2.52
C GLU A 192 -2.15 -20.63 -3.90
N ARG A 193 -3.40 -20.96 -4.19
CA ARG A 193 -3.85 -21.21 -5.56
C ARG A 193 -3.63 -19.95 -6.40
N PHE A 194 -3.00 -20.07 -7.54
CA PHE A 194 -2.97 -18.96 -8.49
C PHE A 194 -4.38 -18.73 -9.05
N VAL A 195 -4.85 -17.52 -8.99
CA VAL A 195 -6.12 -17.08 -9.56
C VAL A 195 -5.79 -16.19 -10.75
N SER A 196 -6.12 -16.66 -11.96
CA SER A 196 -6.02 -15.86 -13.18
C SER A 196 -7.14 -14.83 -13.22
N GLY A 197 -6.85 -13.62 -13.68
CA GLY A 197 -7.82 -12.55 -13.83
C GLY A 197 -7.21 -11.17 -13.67
N ASP A 198 -8.10 -10.17 -13.66
CA ASP A 198 -7.73 -8.77 -13.51
C ASP A 198 -7.52 -8.42 -12.02
N VAL A 199 -6.45 -7.72 -11.71
CA VAL A 199 -6.22 -7.18 -10.37
C VAL A 199 -6.78 -5.76 -10.29
N CYS A 200 -7.59 -5.52 -9.27
CA CYS A 200 -8.23 -4.25 -9.00
C CYS A 200 -7.88 -3.79 -7.59
N HIS A 201 -8.00 -2.48 -7.34
CA HIS A 201 -7.84 -1.94 -6.00
C HIS A 201 -8.94 -0.94 -5.64
N VAL A 202 -9.17 -0.82 -4.34
CA VAL A 202 -10.06 0.18 -3.76
C VAL A 202 -9.28 0.97 -2.73
N ASP A 203 -9.24 2.29 -2.92
CA ASP A 203 -8.62 3.23 -1.99
C ASP A 203 -9.71 3.93 -1.18
N SER A 204 -9.58 3.96 0.15
CA SER A 204 -10.68 4.38 1.01
C SER A 204 -10.23 5.27 2.16
N ILE A 205 -11.17 6.09 2.64
CA ILE A 205 -11.09 6.80 3.92
C ILE A 205 -12.13 6.19 4.87
N VAL A 206 -11.67 5.75 6.04
CA VAL A 206 -12.50 5.14 7.07
C VAL A 206 -12.50 6.02 8.32
N TYR A 207 -13.67 6.25 8.87
CA TYR A 207 -13.83 6.96 10.13
C TYR A 207 -14.94 6.32 10.97
N GLU A 208 -14.59 5.94 12.19
CA GLU A 208 -15.48 5.24 13.14
C GLU A 208 -16.17 4.02 12.51
N ASN A 209 -15.35 3.14 11.93
CA ASN A 209 -15.77 1.90 11.26
C ASN A 209 -16.73 2.11 10.06
N ARG A 210 -16.76 3.30 9.50
CA ARG A 210 -17.58 3.65 8.33
C ARG A 210 -16.66 4.13 7.20
N ILE A 211 -16.84 3.60 6.03
CA ILE A 211 -16.19 4.11 4.82
C ILE A 211 -16.91 5.40 4.42
N LEU A 212 -16.19 6.52 4.45
CA LEU A 212 -16.75 7.83 4.08
C LEU A 212 -16.38 8.24 2.66
N PHE A 213 -15.35 7.62 2.11
CA PHE A 213 -14.92 7.77 0.72
C PHE A 213 -14.30 6.45 0.27
N ALA A 214 -14.61 6.04 -0.96
CA ALA A 214 -13.93 4.94 -1.63
C ALA A 214 -13.96 5.13 -3.14
N VAL A 215 -12.89 4.71 -3.81
CA VAL A 215 -12.78 4.71 -5.27
C VAL A 215 -12.14 3.42 -5.75
N ALA A 216 -12.73 2.82 -6.80
CA ALA A 216 -12.25 1.58 -7.38
C ALA A 216 -11.43 1.84 -8.65
N SER A 217 -10.31 1.13 -8.78
CA SER A 217 -9.38 1.21 -9.91
C SER A 217 -8.97 -0.19 -10.37
N GLN A 218 -8.42 -0.28 -11.58
CA GLN A 218 -7.92 -1.51 -12.16
C GLN A 218 -6.49 -1.31 -12.66
N TYR A 219 -5.60 -2.24 -12.32
CA TYR A 219 -4.25 -2.31 -12.90
C TYR A 219 -4.33 -2.73 -14.38
N GLY A 220 -3.43 -2.20 -15.20
CA GLY A 220 -3.36 -2.62 -16.61
C GLY A 220 -2.76 -4.01 -16.77
N TYR A 221 -1.80 -4.34 -15.92
CA TYR A 221 -1.24 -5.70 -15.76
C TYR A 221 -1.15 -6.03 -14.27
N PRO A 222 -1.32 -7.30 -13.88
CA PRO A 222 -1.13 -7.70 -12.49
C PRO A 222 0.23 -7.22 -11.96
N PRO A 223 0.31 -6.65 -10.75
CA PRO A 223 1.58 -6.18 -10.17
C PRO A 223 2.68 -7.25 -10.14
N LEU A 224 2.30 -8.52 -10.00
CA LEU A 224 3.22 -9.66 -10.05
C LEU A 224 3.92 -9.76 -11.41
N ASP A 225 3.18 -9.63 -12.51
CA ASP A 225 3.74 -9.70 -13.86
C ASP A 225 4.69 -8.53 -14.14
N VAL A 226 4.30 -7.31 -13.72
CA VAL A 226 5.14 -6.10 -13.85
C VAL A 226 6.44 -6.27 -13.06
N SER A 227 6.37 -6.78 -11.83
CA SER A 227 7.52 -6.97 -10.96
C SER A 227 8.51 -8.03 -11.49
N HIS A 228 8.00 -9.14 -12.06
CA HIS A 228 8.84 -10.28 -12.48
C HIS A 228 9.35 -10.18 -13.90
N ARG A 229 8.56 -9.65 -14.81
CA ARG A 229 8.91 -9.60 -16.24
C ARG A 229 9.43 -8.23 -16.66
N GLY A 230 9.39 -7.26 -15.75
CA GLY A 230 9.54 -5.86 -16.09
C GLY A 230 8.32 -5.36 -16.87
N GLY A 231 8.16 -4.07 -16.94
CA GLY A 231 7.07 -3.49 -17.70
C GLY A 231 6.68 -2.12 -17.19
N ILE A 232 5.64 -1.58 -17.81
CA ILE A 232 5.06 -0.31 -17.41
C ILE A 232 3.93 -0.60 -16.43
N PHE A 233 4.07 -0.10 -15.22
CA PHE A 233 2.99 -0.10 -14.24
C PHE A 233 1.93 0.89 -14.68
N THR A 234 0.68 0.43 -14.75
CA THR A 234 -0.45 1.31 -15.04
C THR A 234 -1.64 0.96 -14.16
N THR A 235 -2.38 1.98 -13.78
CA THR A 235 -3.68 1.83 -13.13
C THR A 235 -4.61 2.95 -13.55
N ARG A 236 -5.90 2.68 -13.59
CA ARG A 236 -6.93 3.65 -13.98
C ARG A 236 -8.19 3.46 -13.14
N LEU A 237 -8.92 4.55 -12.92
CA LEU A 237 -10.22 4.48 -12.27
C LEU A 237 -11.20 3.69 -13.13
N LEU A 238 -12.00 2.87 -12.45
CA LEU A 238 -13.15 2.20 -13.06
C LEU A 238 -14.29 3.19 -13.31
N GLU A 239 -15.18 2.82 -14.22
CA GLU A 239 -16.40 3.58 -14.46
C GLU A 239 -17.28 3.57 -13.21
N ARG A 240 -17.60 4.76 -12.69
CA ARG A 240 -18.47 4.93 -11.53
C ARG A 240 -19.87 4.39 -11.84
N GLY A 241 -20.48 3.70 -10.87
CA GLY A 241 -21.79 3.07 -11.04
C GLY A 241 -21.81 1.84 -11.95
N SER A 242 -20.66 1.43 -12.52
CA SER A 242 -20.59 0.15 -13.23
C SER A 242 -20.76 -1.01 -12.27
N ALA A 243 -21.37 -2.10 -12.72
CA ALA A 243 -21.54 -3.31 -11.90
C ALA A 243 -20.21 -3.83 -11.33
N HIS A 244 -19.10 -3.64 -12.05
CA HIS A 244 -17.77 -4.03 -11.59
C HIS A 244 -17.27 -3.14 -10.44
N ALA A 245 -17.36 -1.82 -10.58
CA ALA A 245 -16.97 -0.89 -9.52
C ALA A 245 -17.81 -1.10 -8.25
N GLU A 246 -19.14 -1.20 -8.41
CA GLU A 246 -20.07 -1.42 -7.28
C GLU A 246 -19.78 -2.74 -6.55
N ALA A 247 -19.48 -3.82 -7.28
CA ALA A 247 -19.13 -5.09 -6.67
C ALA A 247 -17.83 -5.02 -5.85
N LEU A 248 -16.81 -4.28 -6.33
CA LEU A 248 -15.56 -4.06 -5.59
C LEU A 248 -15.80 -3.22 -4.34
N LEU A 249 -16.55 -2.13 -4.46
CA LEU A 249 -16.91 -1.28 -3.32
C LEU A 249 -17.68 -2.05 -2.25
N ALA A 250 -18.67 -2.85 -2.65
CA ALA A 250 -19.43 -3.71 -1.73
C ALA A 250 -18.56 -4.77 -1.05
N GLN A 251 -17.57 -5.36 -1.75
CA GLN A 251 -16.62 -6.27 -1.10
C GLN A 251 -15.71 -5.53 -0.12
N ASN A 252 -15.25 -4.33 -0.47
CA ASN A 252 -14.42 -3.51 0.41
C ASN A 252 -15.15 -3.10 1.70
N GLU A 253 -16.47 -2.82 1.62
CA GLU A 253 -17.32 -2.57 2.79
C GLU A 253 -17.41 -3.76 3.75
N ARG A 254 -17.17 -4.98 3.26
CA ARG A 254 -17.10 -6.19 4.09
C ARG A 254 -15.69 -6.44 4.61
N VAL A 255 -14.65 -6.16 3.82
CA VAL A 255 -13.25 -6.40 4.17
C VAL A 255 -12.80 -5.51 5.33
N LEU A 256 -12.96 -4.21 5.24
CA LEU A 256 -12.35 -3.28 6.19
C LEU A 256 -12.86 -3.44 7.63
N PRO A 257 -14.18 -3.59 7.87
CA PRO A 257 -14.66 -3.91 9.22
C PRO A 257 -14.21 -5.29 9.71
N ALA A 258 -14.14 -6.29 8.83
CA ALA A 258 -13.67 -7.63 9.19
C ALA A 258 -12.18 -7.62 9.62
N MET A 259 -11.35 -6.79 9.00
CA MET A 259 -9.95 -6.58 9.39
C MET A 259 -9.80 -5.66 10.60
N GLY A 260 -10.83 -4.92 11.00
CA GLY A 260 -10.85 -4.06 12.18
C GLY A 260 -10.28 -2.66 11.96
N LEU A 261 -10.35 -2.11 10.75
CA LEU A 261 -9.96 -0.72 10.49
C LEU A 261 -11.02 0.22 11.05
N LEU A 262 -10.76 0.79 12.20
CA LEU A 262 -11.67 1.74 12.85
C LEU A 262 -11.61 3.12 12.20
N ARG A 263 -10.41 3.60 11.89
CA ARG A 263 -10.14 4.92 11.28
C ARG A 263 -8.81 4.93 10.54
N GLY A 264 -8.71 5.78 9.54
CA GLY A 264 -7.52 5.95 8.70
C GLY A 264 -7.85 5.84 7.22
N VAL A 265 -6.87 5.45 6.45
CA VAL A 265 -6.98 5.18 5.02
C VAL A 265 -6.62 3.73 4.73
N SER A 266 -7.08 3.21 3.61
CA SER A 266 -6.73 1.85 3.18
C SER A 266 -6.52 1.77 1.69
N HIS A 267 -5.68 0.82 1.31
CA HIS A 267 -5.51 0.35 -0.05
C HIS A 267 -5.80 -1.16 -0.05
N THR A 268 -6.88 -1.57 -0.74
CA THR A 268 -7.37 -2.96 -0.72
C THR A 268 -7.36 -3.52 -2.12
N GLU A 269 -6.75 -4.69 -2.32
CA GLU A 269 -6.63 -5.35 -3.61
C GLU A 269 -7.56 -6.57 -3.74
N PHE A 270 -8.08 -6.75 -4.95
CA PHE A 270 -8.95 -7.86 -5.33
C PHE A 270 -8.51 -8.45 -6.67
N ILE A 271 -8.74 -9.74 -6.86
CA ILE A 271 -8.66 -10.37 -8.18
C ILE A 271 -10.09 -10.61 -8.67
N LYS A 272 -10.43 -10.06 -9.83
CA LYS A 272 -11.60 -10.49 -10.59
C LYS A 272 -11.18 -11.69 -11.42
N GLY A 273 -11.46 -12.89 -10.92
CA GLY A 273 -11.08 -14.13 -11.58
C GLY A 273 -11.76 -14.32 -12.93
N ASP A 274 -11.17 -15.14 -13.78
CA ASP A 274 -11.75 -15.54 -15.08
C ASP A 274 -13.10 -16.27 -14.91
N ASP A 275 -13.37 -16.81 -13.71
CA ASP A 275 -14.66 -17.36 -13.30
C ASP A 275 -15.72 -16.28 -12.95
N GLY A 276 -15.36 -15.00 -13.09
CA GLY A 276 -16.20 -13.85 -12.77
C GLY A 276 -16.32 -13.52 -11.27
N ALA A 277 -15.72 -14.32 -10.39
CA ALA A 277 -15.76 -14.09 -8.95
C ALA A 277 -14.70 -13.07 -8.50
N LEU A 278 -15.03 -12.33 -7.44
CA LEU A 278 -14.07 -11.46 -6.76
C LEU A 278 -13.39 -12.21 -5.61
N TYR A 279 -12.07 -12.21 -5.61
CA TYR A 279 -11.23 -12.75 -4.56
C TYR A 279 -10.51 -11.62 -3.85
N PHE A 280 -10.67 -11.52 -2.53
CA PHE A 280 -9.88 -10.60 -1.74
C PHE A 280 -8.41 -11.03 -1.75
N LEU A 281 -7.51 -10.10 -2.15
CA LEU A 281 -6.08 -10.38 -2.26
C LEU A 281 -5.31 -9.85 -1.06
N GLU A 282 -5.35 -8.57 -0.78
CA GLU A 282 -4.72 -7.98 0.41
C GLU A 282 -5.29 -6.60 0.74
N THR A 283 -5.05 -6.12 1.96
CA THR A 283 -5.36 -4.75 2.35
C THR A 283 -4.26 -4.18 3.23
N SER A 284 -3.99 -2.91 3.07
CA SER A 284 -3.02 -2.13 3.85
C SER A 284 -3.73 -0.98 4.54
N ALA A 285 -3.39 -0.72 5.80
CA ALA A 285 -3.91 0.42 6.57
C ALA A 285 -3.06 1.68 6.34
N ARG A 286 -2.84 2.01 5.08
CA ARG A 286 -2.10 3.19 4.61
C ARG A 286 -2.52 3.56 3.19
N VAL A 287 -2.03 4.68 2.71
CA VAL A 287 -2.21 5.15 1.34
C VAL A 287 -1.55 4.21 0.33
N GLY A 288 -2.18 3.97 -0.81
CA GLY A 288 -1.64 3.17 -1.92
C GLY A 288 -0.27 3.68 -2.38
N GLY A 289 0.65 2.74 -2.69
CA GLY A 289 1.97 3.05 -3.21
C GLY A 289 1.98 3.46 -4.69
N ALA A 290 3.17 3.60 -5.26
CA ALA A 290 3.38 3.85 -6.68
C ALA A 290 2.57 5.05 -7.25
N HIS A 291 2.40 6.11 -6.46
CA HIS A 291 1.65 7.33 -6.83
C HIS A 291 0.13 7.14 -7.05
N ILE A 292 -0.44 6.10 -6.43
CA ILE A 292 -1.90 5.89 -6.43
C ILE A 292 -2.63 7.03 -5.69
N ALA A 293 -1.99 7.63 -4.66
CA ALA A 293 -2.57 8.80 -3.97
C ALA A 293 -2.78 9.97 -4.93
N GLU A 294 -1.78 10.27 -5.75
CA GLU A 294 -1.82 11.34 -6.75
C GLU A 294 -2.84 11.03 -7.86
N LEU A 295 -3.00 9.74 -8.23
CA LEU A 295 -4.05 9.31 -9.15
C LEU A 295 -5.45 9.61 -8.57
N VAL A 296 -5.68 9.22 -7.30
CA VAL A 296 -6.96 9.47 -6.62
C VAL A 296 -7.24 10.96 -6.50
N GLU A 297 -6.24 11.74 -6.09
CA GLU A 297 -6.35 13.19 -5.98
C GLU A 297 -6.64 13.84 -7.34
N ALA A 298 -5.96 13.43 -8.40
CA ALA A 298 -6.21 13.94 -9.75
C ALA A 298 -7.66 13.72 -10.18
N ALA A 299 -8.22 12.54 -9.93
CA ALA A 299 -9.59 12.19 -10.36
C ALA A 299 -10.68 12.78 -9.47
N THR A 300 -10.42 12.93 -8.18
CA THR A 300 -11.46 13.21 -7.16
C THR A 300 -11.25 14.50 -6.38
N GLY A 301 -10.05 15.08 -6.44
CA GLY A 301 -9.65 16.20 -5.57
C GLY A 301 -9.40 15.79 -4.12
N ILE A 302 -9.43 14.49 -3.79
CA ILE A 302 -9.21 13.97 -2.43
C ILE A 302 -7.75 13.58 -2.27
N ASN A 303 -7.00 14.35 -1.50
CA ASN A 303 -5.64 13.98 -1.09
C ASN A 303 -5.71 13.03 0.10
N LEU A 304 -5.48 11.74 -0.15
CA LEU A 304 -5.61 10.70 0.88
C LEU A 304 -4.65 10.89 2.06
N TRP A 305 -3.45 11.43 1.83
CA TRP A 305 -2.50 11.71 2.90
C TRP A 305 -3.00 12.83 3.82
N GLY A 306 -3.48 13.92 3.22
CA GLY A 306 -4.03 15.06 3.96
C GLY A 306 -5.31 14.69 4.70
N GLU A 307 -6.20 13.93 4.07
CA GLU A 307 -7.42 13.47 4.72
C GLU A 307 -7.13 12.48 5.86
N TRP A 308 -6.12 11.62 5.73
CA TRP A 308 -5.68 10.76 6.84
C TRP A 308 -5.22 11.56 8.06
N ALA A 309 -4.45 12.64 7.86
CA ALA A 309 -4.05 13.51 8.96
C ALA A 309 -5.27 14.12 9.69
N LYS A 310 -6.29 14.56 8.94
CA LYS A 310 -7.54 15.08 9.51
C LYS A 310 -8.33 14.03 10.27
N VAL A 311 -8.40 12.79 9.76
CA VAL A 311 -9.00 11.63 10.45
C VAL A 311 -8.32 11.37 11.79
N GLU A 312 -6.99 11.39 11.83
CA GLU A 312 -6.23 11.16 13.06
C GLU A 312 -6.39 12.31 14.06
N ILE A 313 -6.51 13.55 13.59
CA ILE A 313 -6.80 14.72 14.44
C ILE A 313 -8.19 14.61 15.03
N ALA A 314 -9.19 14.28 14.23
CA ALA A 314 -10.56 14.08 14.71
C ALA A 314 -10.65 12.95 15.74
N GLY A 315 -9.87 11.88 15.56
CA GLY A 315 -9.58 10.83 16.55
C GLY A 315 -10.80 10.18 17.20
N GLY A 316 -11.96 10.16 16.54
CA GLY A 316 -13.23 9.67 17.08
C GLY A 316 -13.90 10.58 18.10
N LYS A 317 -13.33 11.75 18.36
CA LYS A 317 -13.87 12.73 19.33
C LYS A 317 -14.54 13.92 18.64
N LEU A 318 -14.14 14.24 17.44
CA LEU A 318 -14.68 15.32 16.64
C LEU A 318 -15.37 14.77 15.38
N PRO A 319 -16.39 15.43 14.84
CA PRO A 319 -16.96 15.04 13.56
C PRO A 319 -15.93 15.19 12.44
N TYR A 320 -15.93 14.24 11.51
CA TYR A 320 -15.12 14.30 10.30
C TYR A 320 -15.96 13.88 9.10
N ALA A 321 -15.81 14.61 8.00
CA ALA A 321 -16.32 14.25 6.68
C ALA A 321 -15.29 14.72 5.63
N PRO A 322 -14.96 13.89 4.64
CA PRO A 322 -14.13 14.32 3.53
C PRO A 322 -14.88 15.38 2.69
N PRO A 323 -14.16 16.23 1.94
CA PRO A 323 -14.82 17.13 0.98
C PRO A 323 -15.56 16.32 -0.11
N PRO A 324 -16.58 16.92 -0.76
CA PRO A 324 -17.26 16.25 -1.86
C PRO A 324 -16.27 15.96 -2.99
N PRO A 325 -16.19 14.71 -3.49
CA PRO A 325 -15.26 14.36 -4.54
C PRO A 325 -15.69 14.92 -5.91
N ALA A 326 -14.72 15.32 -6.71
CA ALA A 326 -14.92 15.56 -8.13
C ALA A 326 -15.20 14.23 -8.87
N ASN A 327 -15.72 14.31 -10.10
CA ASN A 327 -16.16 13.15 -10.87
C ASN A 327 -15.33 12.91 -12.14
N ASP A 328 -14.09 13.38 -12.18
CA ASP A 328 -13.19 13.11 -13.28
C ASP A 328 -12.67 11.66 -13.24
N TYR A 329 -12.17 11.19 -14.37
CA TYR A 329 -11.41 9.96 -14.49
C TYR A 329 -9.93 10.29 -14.61
N ALA A 330 -9.07 9.40 -14.13
CA ALA A 330 -7.63 9.51 -14.29
C ALA A 330 -7.00 8.15 -14.52
N ALA A 331 -5.81 8.17 -15.11
CA ALA A 331 -4.95 7.01 -15.24
C ALA A 331 -3.51 7.40 -14.92
N LEU A 332 -2.81 6.48 -14.30
CA LEU A 332 -1.41 6.58 -13.93
C LEU A 332 -0.59 5.58 -14.76
N LEU A 333 0.56 6.04 -15.21
CA LEU A 333 1.60 5.24 -15.84
C LEU A 333 2.92 5.50 -15.12
N VAL A 334 3.66 4.45 -14.75
CA VAL A 334 5.02 4.53 -14.19
C VAL A 334 5.91 3.48 -14.84
N SER A 335 7.13 3.85 -15.21
CA SER A 335 8.14 2.96 -15.77
C SER A 335 9.53 3.34 -15.31
N LEU A 336 10.43 2.36 -15.30
CA LEU A 336 11.87 2.63 -15.27
C LEU A 336 12.31 3.26 -16.59
N ALA A 337 13.21 4.21 -16.54
CA ALA A 337 13.79 4.89 -17.70
C ALA A 337 15.27 4.59 -17.86
N LYS A 338 15.73 4.43 -19.10
CA LYS A 338 17.16 4.30 -19.44
C LYS A 338 17.94 5.55 -19.06
N GLN A 339 17.30 6.72 -19.24
CA GLN A 339 17.89 8.01 -18.95
C GLN A 339 17.81 8.29 -17.45
N GLU A 340 18.87 8.89 -16.90
CA GLU A 340 18.87 9.34 -15.49
C GLU A 340 17.81 10.42 -15.28
N HIS A 341 17.69 11.36 -16.20
CA HIS A 341 16.70 12.43 -16.18
C HIS A 341 15.85 12.36 -17.47
N PRO A 342 14.76 11.57 -17.51
CA PRO A 342 13.94 11.42 -18.71
C PRO A 342 13.19 12.72 -19.02
N ASP A 343 13.36 13.23 -20.25
CA ASP A 343 12.63 14.41 -20.72
C ASP A 343 11.27 14.01 -21.31
N THR A 344 10.22 14.38 -20.61
CA THR A 344 8.82 14.16 -21.04
C THR A 344 8.16 15.40 -21.63
N SER A 345 8.89 16.43 -22.02
CA SER A 345 8.36 17.69 -22.58
C SER A 345 7.57 17.49 -23.87
N ALA A 346 7.97 16.49 -24.69
CA ALA A 346 7.25 16.13 -25.91
C ALA A 346 5.89 15.43 -25.67
N TYR A 347 5.57 15.09 -24.43
CA TYR A 347 4.28 14.55 -24.00
C TYR A 347 3.43 15.73 -23.50
N ASN A 348 2.68 16.37 -24.38
CA ASN A 348 2.14 17.72 -24.15
C ASN A 348 0.60 17.82 -24.22
N ASP A 349 -0.11 16.69 -24.15
CA ASP A 349 -1.58 16.74 -24.05
C ASP A 349 -2.01 17.49 -22.77
N PRO A 350 -3.03 18.38 -22.87
CA PRO A 350 -3.46 19.19 -21.74
C PRO A 350 -4.06 18.37 -20.58
N GLU A 351 -4.41 17.13 -20.81
CA GLU A 351 -4.90 16.19 -19.82
C GLU A 351 -3.81 15.66 -18.90
N ILE A 352 -2.51 15.89 -19.17
CA ILE A 352 -1.42 15.53 -18.26
C ILE A 352 -1.40 16.49 -17.08
N VAL A 353 -1.77 16.01 -15.91
CA VAL A 353 -1.86 16.82 -14.69
C VAL A 353 -0.71 16.58 -13.70
N TRP A 354 0.05 15.52 -13.88
CA TRP A 354 1.18 15.20 -13.03
C TRP A 354 2.29 14.50 -13.79
N ARG A 355 3.56 14.76 -13.40
CA ARG A 355 4.76 14.16 -13.95
C ARG A 355 5.72 13.77 -12.84
N MET A 356 6.26 12.57 -12.92
CA MET A 356 7.27 12.09 -11.98
C MET A 356 8.60 12.84 -12.18
N GLN A 357 9.24 13.19 -11.06
CA GLN A 357 10.53 13.88 -11.01
C GLN A 357 11.57 13.03 -10.24
N LEU A 358 11.74 11.75 -10.64
CA LEU A 358 12.69 10.83 -10.01
C LEU A 358 13.74 10.36 -11.03
N PRO A 359 15.03 10.27 -10.64
CA PRO A 359 16.06 9.71 -11.48
C PRO A 359 15.70 8.30 -11.97
N HIS A 360 15.99 8.03 -13.24
CA HIS A 360 15.71 6.74 -13.88
C HIS A 360 14.25 6.29 -13.86
N HIS A 361 13.31 7.21 -13.68
CA HIS A 361 11.89 6.90 -13.72
C HIS A 361 11.14 7.89 -14.61
N VAL A 362 10.12 7.39 -15.28
CA VAL A 362 9.11 8.20 -15.97
C VAL A 362 7.73 7.85 -15.41
N GLY A 363 6.95 8.87 -15.12
CA GLY A 363 5.57 8.69 -14.65
C GLY A 363 4.71 9.86 -15.08
N LEU A 364 3.46 9.55 -15.41
CA LEU A 364 2.45 10.51 -15.86
C LEU A 364 1.10 10.16 -15.25
N ILE A 365 0.33 11.18 -14.89
CA ILE A 365 -1.11 11.05 -14.64
C ILE A 365 -1.84 11.88 -15.68
N VAL A 366 -2.76 11.24 -16.38
CA VAL A 366 -3.71 11.88 -17.29
C VAL A 366 -5.09 11.92 -16.64
N LYS A 367 -5.82 13.01 -16.85
CA LYS A 367 -7.13 13.27 -16.27
C LYS A 367 -8.10 13.82 -17.31
N SER A 368 -9.34 13.37 -17.30
CA SER A 368 -10.43 13.90 -18.12
C SER A 368 -11.79 13.61 -17.50
N ALA A 369 -12.79 14.43 -17.80
CA ALA A 369 -14.18 14.11 -17.50
C ALA A 369 -14.71 12.91 -18.31
N ARG A 370 -14.04 12.55 -19.42
CA ARG A 370 -14.40 11.42 -20.28
C ARG A 370 -13.46 10.25 -20.06
N ARG A 371 -13.99 9.13 -19.59
CA ARG A 371 -13.26 7.89 -19.34
C ARG A 371 -12.54 7.36 -20.58
N GLU A 372 -13.21 7.43 -21.74
CA GLU A 372 -12.66 6.95 -23.02
C GLU A 372 -11.40 7.74 -23.40
N ARG A 373 -11.38 9.05 -23.15
CA ARG A 373 -10.19 9.89 -23.42
C ARG A 373 -9.02 9.52 -22.52
N VAL A 374 -9.30 9.19 -21.26
CA VAL A 374 -8.24 8.71 -20.32
C VAL A 374 -7.68 7.37 -20.80
N ALA A 375 -8.53 6.46 -21.24
CA ALA A 375 -8.09 5.15 -21.75
C ALA A 375 -7.25 5.29 -23.02
N GLU A 376 -7.71 6.11 -23.99
CA GLU A 376 -7.00 6.42 -25.22
C GLU A 376 -5.59 6.99 -24.96
N LEU A 377 -5.51 7.99 -24.08
CA LEU A 377 -4.23 8.60 -23.71
C LEU A 377 -3.29 7.61 -22.98
N LEU A 378 -3.83 6.80 -22.08
CA LEU A 378 -3.04 5.80 -21.39
C LEU A 378 -2.41 4.82 -22.39
N ASP A 379 -3.20 4.28 -23.31
CA ASP A 379 -2.72 3.33 -24.33
C ASP A 379 -1.65 3.98 -25.22
N GLN A 380 -1.88 5.21 -25.68
CA GLN A 380 -0.91 5.97 -26.47
C GLN A 380 0.40 6.20 -25.71
N TYR A 381 0.32 6.60 -24.43
CA TYR A 381 1.51 6.87 -23.63
C TYR A 381 2.25 5.62 -23.20
N VAL A 382 1.57 4.51 -23.00
CA VAL A 382 2.22 3.21 -22.78
C VAL A 382 3.13 2.86 -23.96
N GLU A 383 2.65 2.97 -25.19
CA GLU A 383 3.44 2.66 -26.38
C GLU A 383 4.59 3.66 -26.60
N ARG A 384 4.34 4.94 -26.34
CA ARG A 384 5.40 5.97 -26.43
C ARG A 384 6.49 5.76 -25.39
N VAL A 385 6.12 5.50 -24.13
CA VAL A 385 7.08 5.27 -23.03
C VAL A 385 7.89 4.00 -23.27
N LYS A 386 7.27 2.92 -23.78
CA LYS A 386 8.00 1.71 -24.19
C LYS A 386 9.13 2.03 -25.16
N ARG A 387 8.84 2.83 -26.20
CA ARG A 387 9.79 3.20 -27.23
C ARG A 387 10.88 4.16 -26.72
N ASP A 388 10.48 5.19 -25.99
CA ASP A 388 11.32 6.35 -25.69
C ASP A 388 12.17 6.15 -24.43
N PHE A 389 11.65 5.47 -23.41
CA PHE A 389 12.24 5.42 -22.07
C PHE A 389 12.46 4.01 -21.52
N ALA A 390 11.51 3.11 -21.71
CA ALA A 390 11.42 1.89 -20.92
C ALA A 390 12.69 1.06 -20.89
N THR A 391 13.03 0.59 -19.69
CA THR A 391 14.10 -0.37 -19.43
C THR A 391 13.63 -1.38 -18.38
N VAL A 392 14.40 -2.46 -18.23
CA VAL A 392 14.13 -3.50 -17.25
C VAL A 392 15.28 -3.54 -16.27
N ALA A 393 14.97 -3.50 -15.00
CA ALA A 393 15.94 -3.79 -13.94
C ALA A 393 15.76 -5.24 -13.46
N PRO A 394 16.81 -5.89 -12.92
CA PRO A 394 16.65 -7.17 -12.25
C PRO A 394 15.59 -7.10 -11.14
N PRO A 395 14.89 -8.20 -10.84
CA PRO A 395 13.98 -8.26 -9.71
C PRO A 395 14.68 -7.79 -8.42
N ARG A 396 14.01 -7.00 -7.62
CA ARG A 396 14.58 -6.44 -6.39
C ARG A 396 14.28 -7.35 -5.22
N ASP A 397 15.27 -7.52 -4.34
CA ASP A 397 15.10 -8.25 -3.10
C ASP A 397 14.45 -7.40 -1.99
N LYS A 398 14.36 -6.07 -2.21
CA LYS A 398 13.88 -5.08 -1.22
C LYS A 398 13.11 -3.95 -1.91
N PRO A 399 12.15 -3.32 -1.19
CA PRO A 399 11.47 -2.11 -1.65
C PRO A 399 12.48 -0.98 -1.89
N THR A 400 12.13 -0.07 -2.79
CA THR A 400 12.85 1.20 -2.97
C THR A 400 12.18 2.32 -2.23
N ASN A 401 13.00 3.29 -1.89
CA ASN A 401 12.53 4.58 -1.35
C ASN A 401 11.53 5.23 -2.30
#